data_8c6f6f0b95cf3baee815b50883f87731
#
_entry.id   8c6f6f0b95cf3baee815b50883f87731
#
_cell.length_a   1.000
_cell.length_b   1.000
_cell.length_c   1.000
_cell.angle_alpha   90.00
_cell.angle_beta   90.00
_cell.angle_gamma   90.00
#
_symmetry.space_group_name_H-M   'P 1'
#
loop_
_entity.id
_entity.type
_entity.pdbx_description
1 polymer ?
#
loop_
_entity_poly.entity_id
_entity_poly.type
_entity_poly.pdbx_seq_one_letter_code
_entity_poly.pdbx_strand_id
1 'polypeptide(L)'
;MNFTYSNVKKIFISPCGDIVKMRENIVYQKNEMIRVEITDMGTEGEGIGKIDGFTFFVKDALIGDVIEAKVMKVKKNYAYARLEKVVTPSSFRVEPKCQFARNCGGCQLQTMDYAQQLSFKNRKVKNNMVRIGGFSEELLDTIMETPVGMGINSTESRILGGKKEEPFHYRNKAQFPFGYDKEGNLITGFYAGRTHSIIANTDCVLGVEENQEILEVILDFMRETGVTAYREEIHEGLLRHVLIRKGFSTGQIMVCLVINGDKIPLVEHLVERLAQVEGMTSISLSVNKERTNVIMGKDIRLLWGKERIEDTIGDLIFSISPLSFFQVNPVQTERIYKQALEYANLQGEETVWDLYCGIGTISLFLAKKAKQVYGVEIIPQAIEDAVANAERNGIKNADFFVGKAEEVLPQKYESEDIYADVIVVDPPRKGCDEQCLSTMVQMQPKRIVYVSCDSATLARDAKYLCENGYELKKVRAFDNFPQSVHVETVCLFVRV
;
A
#
# COMPACT_ATOMS: atom_id res chain seq x y z
N MET A 1 11.85 12.17 -41.52
CA MET A 1 12.74 12.28 -40.37
C MET A 1 13.80 11.20 -40.53
N ASN A 2 15.04 11.60 -40.75
CA ASN A 2 16.13 10.66 -41.06
C ASN A 2 16.59 9.93 -39.79
N PHE A 3 16.43 8.62 -39.79
CA PHE A 3 17.08 7.74 -38.82
C PHE A 3 18.52 7.52 -39.28
N THR A 4 19.49 8.09 -38.58
CA THR A 4 20.91 7.80 -38.82
C THR A 4 21.31 6.57 -38.04
N TYR A 5 21.41 5.43 -38.71
CA TYR A 5 22.14 4.27 -38.22
C TYR A 5 23.64 4.51 -38.43
N SER A 6 24.37 4.85 -37.37
CA SER A 6 25.83 4.88 -37.40
C SER A 6 26.38 3.63 -36.67
N ASN A 7 26.38 2.50 -37.34
CA ASN A 7 27.15 1.34 -36.93
C ASN A 7 28.43 1.28 -37.79
N VAL A 8 29.53 1.84 -37.33
CA VAL A 8 30.86 1.59 -37.88
C VAL A 8 31.61 0.72 -36.88
N LYS A 9 31.66 -0.58 -37.14
CA LYS A 9 32.51 -1.51 -36.40
C LYS A 9 33.98 -1.24 -36.76
N LYS A 10 34.75 -0.62 -35.88
CA LYS A 10 36.21 -0.61 -36.00
C LYS A 10 36.76 -1.93 -35.47
N ILE A 11 37.28 -2.75 -36.38
CA ILE A 11 38.01 -3.96 -36.04
C ILE A 11 39.48 -3.57 -35.92
N PHE A 12 40.06 -3.69 -34.74
CA PHE A 12 41.51 -3.63 -34.54
C PHE A 12 42.06 -5.07 -34.44
N ILE A 13 43.02 -5.36 -35.26
CA ILE A 13 43.80 -6.62 -35.19
C ILE A 13 45.04 -6.33 -34.35
N SER A 14 45.24 -7.05 -33.26
CA SER A 14 46.47 -6.92 -32.46
C SER A 14 47.68 -7.40 -33.23
N PRO A 15 48.89 -7.00 -32.88
CA PRO A 15 50.11 -7.50 -33.54
C PRO A 15 50.32 -9.01 -33.41
N CYS A 16 49.56 -9.69 -32.57
CA CYS A 16 49.61 -11.15 -32.38
C CYS A 16 48.44 -11.91 -33.07
N GLY A 17 47.63 -11.25 -33.92
CA GLY A 17 46.56 -11.89 -34.68
C GLY A 17 45.25 -12.15 -33.95
N ASP A 18 45.11 -11.73 -32.71
CA ASP A 18 43.88 -11.90 -31.93
C ASP A 18 42.86 -10.79 -32.22
N ILE A 19 41.61 -11.17 -32.47
CA ILE A 19 40.49 -10.27 -32.65
C ILE A 19 40.08 -9.75 -31.29
N VAL A 20 40.60 -8.58 -30.87
CA VAL A 20 40.13 -7.87 -29.65
C VAL A 20 38.85 -7.15 -30.01
N LYS A 21 37.70 -7.72 -29.66
CA LYS A 21 36.44 -7.01 -29.68
C LYS A 21 36.43 -5.94 -28.57
N MET A 22 36.88 -4.74 -28.89
CA MET A 22 36.58 -3.59 -28.02
C MET A 22 35.07 -3.40 -28.07
N ARG A 23 34.40 -3.54 -26.90
CA ARG A 23 33.05 -3.02 -26.72
C ARG A 23 33.18 -1.50 -26.81
N GLU A 24 32.74 -0.92 -27.92
CA GLU A 24 32.52 0.53 -27.96
C GLU A 24 31.60 0.90 -26.81
N ASN A 25 31.97 1.87 -26.00
CA ASN A 25 31.07 2.46 -25.00
C ASN A 25 29.94 3.13 -25.77
N ILE A 26 28.80 2.46 -25.86
CA ILE A 26 27.58 3.04 -26.44
C ILE A 26 27.21 4.19 -25.51
N VAL A 27 27.36 5.41 -25.97
CA VAL A 27 27.08 6.63 -25.20
C VAL A 27 25.73 7.18 -25.66
N TYR A 28 24.66 6.84 -24.94
CA TYR A 28 23.36 7.49 -25.14
C TYR A 28 23.38 8.93 -24.59
N GLN A 29 22.58 9.80 -25.21
CA GLN A 29 22.50 11.21 -24.82
C GLN A 29 21.06 11.56 -24.36
N LYS A 30 20.98 12.57 -23.49
CA LYS A 30 19.67 13.13 -23.11
C LYS A 30 18.94 13.66 -24.36
N ASN A 31 17.63 13.41 -24.42
CA ASN A 31 16.73 13.72 -25.52
C ASN A 31 16.87 12.83 -26.78
N GLU A 32 17.75 11.86 -26.79
CA GLU A 32 17.86 10.87 -27.86
C GLU A 32 16.58 10.03 -27.92
N MET A 33 16.12 9.72 -29.16
CA MET A 33 15.01 8.81 -29.40
C MET A 33 15.55 7.38 -29.58
N ILE A 34 14.97 6.45 -28.85
CA ILE A 34 15.29 5.04 -28.93
C ILE A 34 14.07 4.21 -29.28
N ARG A 35 14.28 3.10 -29.94
CA ARG A 35 13.26 2.06 -30.11
C ARG A 35 13.74 0.79 -29.40
N VAL A 36 12.90 0.28 -28.50
CA VAL A 36 13.28 -0.83 -27.62
C VAL A 36 12.08 -1.74 -27.36
N GLU A 37 12.35 -3.04 -27.27
CA GLU A 37 11.40 -4.04 -26.79
C GLU A 37 11.53 -4.13 -25.26
N ILE A 38 10.39 -4.18 -24.58
CA ILE A 38 10.33 -4.34 -23.13
C ILE A 38 10.27 -5.83 -22.81
N THR A 39 11.31 -6.31 -22.17
CA THR A 39 11.50 -7.75 -21.87
C THR A 39 11.32 -8.10 -20.39
N ASP A 40 11.27 -7.07 -19.50
CA ASP A 40 11.09 -7.27 -18.06
C ASP A 40 10.43 -6.03 -17.44
N MET A 41 10.11 -6.09 -16.14
CA MET A 41 9.55 -4.97 -15.38
C MET A 41 10.28 -4.79 -14.05
N GLY A 42 10.53 -3.54 -13.72
CA GLY A 42 11.10 -3.13 -12.44
C GLY A 42 10.09 -3.15 -11.29
N THR A 43 10.59 -3.06 -10.07
CA THR A 43 9.79 -3.13 -8.84
C THR A 43 8.79 -1.99 -8.69
N GLU A 44 9.04 -0.86 -9.35
CA GLU A 44 8.16 0.32 -9.37
C GLU A 44 7.18 0.33 -10.56
N GLY A 45 7.12 -0.79 -11.33
CA GLY A 45 6.21 -0.95 -12.47
C GLY A 45 6.69 -0.35 -13.77
N GLU A 46 7.95 0.12 -13.85
CA GLU A 46 8.56 0.55 -15.11
C GLU A 46 8.95 -0.64 -15.96
N GLY A 47 8.74 -0.52 -17.27
CA GLY A 47 9.25 -1.50 -18.25
C GLY A 47 10.78 -1.46 -18.36
N ILE A 48 11.40 -2.61 -18.51
CA ILE A 48 12.83 -2.75 -18.69
C ILE A 48 13.10 -3.35 -20.08
N GLY A 49 13.86 -2.59 -20.88
CA GLY A 49 14.36 -3.06 -22.18
C GLY A 49 15.86 -2.88 -22.29
N LYS A 50 16.49 -3.62 -23.22
CA LYS A 50 17.94 -3.54 -23.48
C LYS A 50 18.22 -3.33 -24.96
N ILE A 51 19.18 -2.46 -25.26
CA ILE A 51 19.73 -2.27 -26.59
C ILE A 51 21.25 -2.50 -26.47
N ASP A 52 21.79 -3.47 -27.16
CA ASP A 52 23.21 -3.83 -27.13
C ASP A 52 23.78 -4.04 -25.70
N GLY A 53 22.93 -4.55 -24.79
CA GLY A 53 23.27 -4.82 -23.40
C GLY A 53 23.13 -3.62 -22.45
N PHE A 54 22.82 -2.42 -22.97
CA PHE A 54 22.54 -1.24 -22.15
C PHE A 54 21.07 -1.20 -21.75
N THR A 55 20.78 -0.97 -20.45
CA THR A 55 19.44 -1.10 -19.87
C THR A 55 18.68 0.24 -19.87
N PHE A 56 17.41 0.20 -20.26
CA PHE A 56 16.48 1.33 -20.19
C PHE A 56 15.32 1.02 -19.26
N PHE A 57 15.00 1.96 -18.36
CA PHE A 57 13.81 1.95 -17.53
C PHE A 57 12.80 2.94 -18.09
N VAL A 58 11.62 2.46 -18.45
CA VAL A 58 10.60 3.26 -19.14
C VAL A 58 9.28 3.18 -18.40
N LYS A 59 8.85 4.30 -17.80
CA LYS A 59 7.54 4.38 -17.13
C LYS A 59 6.42 4.17 -18.15
N ASP A 60 5.32 3.51 -17.73
CA ASP A 60 4.12 3.21 -18.52
C ASP A 60 4.34 2.25 -19.70
N ALA A 61 5.50 1.60 -19.79
CA ALA A 61 5.80 0.53 -20.73
C ALA A 61 5.65 -0.84 -20.06
N LEU A 62 5.07 -1.81 -20.78
CA LEU A 62 4.78 -3.15 -20.28
C LEU A 62 5.64 -4.20 -20.97
N ILE A 63 5.90 -5.28 -20.26
CA ILE A 63 6.57 -6.47 -20.87
C ILE A 63 5.83 -6.91 -22.14
N GLY A 64 6.58 -7.07 -23.23
CA GLY A 64 6.05 -7.39 -24.55
C GLY A 64 5.71 -6.19 -25.43
N ASP A 65 5.78 -4.96 -24.91
CA ASP A 65 5.66 -3.76 -25.77
C ASP A 65 6.93 -3.56 -26.61
N VAL A 66 6.76 -3.15 -27.87
CA VAL A 66 7.80 -2.48 -28.64
C VAL A 66 7.48 -0.97 -28.67
N ILE A 67 8.41 -0.16 -28.19
CA ILE A 67 8.15 1.26 -27.93
C ILE A 67 9.18 2.19 -28.61
N GLU A 68 8.75 3.42 -28.84
CA GLU A 68 9.62 4.57 -29.01
C GLU A 68 9.64 5.37 -27.71
N ALA A 69 10.83 5.67 -27.22
CA ALA A 69 11.03 6.38 -25.96
C ALA A 69 12.14 7.44 -26.08
N LYS A 70 11.97 8.53 -25.32
CA LYS A 70 12.94 9.62 -25.25
C LYS A 70 13.81 9.46 -24.01
N VAL A 71 15.13 9.43 -24.18
CA VAL A 71 16.09 9.34 -23.08
C VAL A 71 16.02 10.59 -22.21
N MET A 72 15.73 10.45 -20.95
CA MET A 72 15.59 11.56 -19.98
C MET A 72 16.83 11.75 -19.11
N LYS A 73 17.45 10.66 -18.68
CA LYS A 73 18.60 10.69 -17.78
C LYS A 73 19.47 9.46 -18.01
N VAL A 74 20.74 9.68 -18.33
CA VAL A 74 21.72 8.61 -18.51
C VAL A 74 22.54 8.43 -17.24
N LYS A 75 22.80 7.18 -16.89
CA LYS A 75 23.70 6.71 -15.84
C LYS A 75 24.79 5.83 -16.46
N LYS A 76 25.77 5.41 -15.67
CA LYS A 76 26.91 4.63 -16.16
C LYS A 76 26.50 3.35 -16.93
N ASN A 77 25.49 2.60 -16.40
CA ASN A 77 25.11 1.28 -16.91
C ASN A 77 23.66 1.20 -17.36
N TYR A 78 22.88 2.27 -17.23
CA TYR A 78 21.46 2.32 -17.58
C TYR A 78 20.98 3.74 -17.83
N ALA A 79 19.78 3.88 -18.42
CA ALA A 79 19.10 5.16 -18.57
C ALA A 79 17.63 5.07 -18.18
N TYR A 80 17.07 6.21 -17.79
CA TYR A 80 15.63 6.40 -17.70
C TYR A 80 15.14 7.05 -19.00
N ALA A 81 14.07 6.51 -19.57
CA ALA A 81 13.44 7.09 -20.74
C ALA A 81 11.92 7.30 -20.53
N ARG A 82 11.37 8.23 -21.26
CA ARG A 82 9.93 8.53 -21.27
C ARG A 82 9.30 7.87 -22.48
N LEU A 83 8.22 7.13 -22.26
CA LEU A 83 7.40 6.56 -23.33
C LEU A 83 6.80 7.66 -24.18
N GLU A 84 7.12 7.68 -25.49
CA GLU A 84 6.53 8.60 -26.47
C GLU A 84 5.42 7.90 -27.27
N LYS A 85 5.70 6.63 -27.69
CA LYS A 85 4.75 5.87 -28.50
C LYS A 85 4.90 4.37 -28.27
N VAL A 86 3.78 3.65 -28.14
CA VAL A 86 3.73 2.19 -28.26
C VAL A 86 3.61 1.86 -29.75
N VAL A 87 4.61 1.18 -30.29
CA VAL A 87 4.67 0.77 -31.72
C VAL A 87 3.91 -0.54 -31.92
N THR A 88 4.22 -1.51 -31.07
CA THR A 88 3.49 -2.78 -31.01
C THR A 88 3.09 -3.00 -29.54
N PRO A 89 1.78 -3.00 -29.26
CA PRO A 89 1.33 -3.21 -27.88
C PRO A 89 1.55 -4.67 -27.45
N SER A 90 1.87 -4.82 -26.17
CA SER A 90 1.82 -6.12 -25.47
C SER A 90 0.41 -6.69 -25.52
N SER A 91 0.28 -8.01 -25.57
CA SER A 91 -1.01 -8.71 -25.44
C SER A 91 -1.69 -8.49 -24.06
N PHE A 92 -0.91 -8.02 -23.09
CA PHE A 92 -1.38 -7.72 -21.73
C PHE A 92 -1.80 -6.25 -21.53
N ARG A 93 -1.66 -5.43 -22.57
CA ARG A 93 -2.01 -4.00 -22.50
C ARG A 93 -3.52 -3.81 -22.62
N VAL A 94 -4.05 -3.02 -21.68
CA VAL A 94 -5.47 -2.61 -21.66
C VAL A 94 -5.57 -1.09 -21.55
N GLU A 95 -6.70 -0.53 -21.95
CA GLU A 95 -7.02 0.88 -21.73
C GLU A 95 -7.30 1.12 -20.24
N PRO A 96 -6.64 2.11 -19.61
CA PRO A 96 -6.89 2.44 -18.22
C PRO A 96 -8.28 3.06 -18.04
N LYS A 97 -9.01 2.65 -16.98
CA LYS A 97 -10.31 3.27 -16.65
C LYS A 97 -10.18 4.74 -16.24
N CYS A 98 -9.04 5.14 -15.67
CA CYS A 98 -8.78 6.51 -15.22
C CYS A 98 -8.00 7.30 -16.29
N GLN A 99 -8.54 8.43 -16.75
CA GLN A 99 -7.86 9.32 -17.69
C GLN A 99 -6.55 9.91 -17.14
N PHE A 100 -6.37 9.94 -15.82
CA PHE A 100 -5.18 10.47 -15.15
C PHE A 100 -4.14 9.38 -14.79
N ALA A 101 -4.37 8.11 -15.15
CA ALA A 101 -3.53 6.99 -14.73
C ALA A 101 -2.04 7.21 -15.01
N ARG A 102 -1.68 7.84 -16.14
CA ARG A 102 -0.30 8.13 -16.51
C ARG A 102 0.35 9.24 -15.67
N ASN A 103 -0.42 10.22 -15.24
CA ASN A 103 0.08 11.43 -14.57
C ASN A 103 -0.06 11.36 -13.05
N CYS A 104 -1.10 10.69 -12.56
CA CYS A 104 -1.36 10.49 -11.13
C CYS A 104 -0.32 9.56 -10.50
N GLY A 105 0.10 9.88 -9.27
CA GLY A 105 1.03 9.04 -8.50
C GLY A 105 0.40 7.79 -7.88
N GLY A 106 -0.93 7.65 -7.91
CA GLY A 106 -1.65 6.61 -7.18
C GLY A 106 -1.62 5.22 -7.84
N CYS A 107 -1.58 5.18 -9.18
CA CYS A 107 -1.64 3.93 -9.96
C CYS A 107 -0.42 3.78 -10.87
N GLN A 108 0.18 2.59 -10.89
CA GLN A 108 1.32 2.28 -11.76
C GLN A 108 0.99 1.21 -12.80
N LEU A 109 -0.08 0.42 -12.60
CA LEU A 109 -0.36 -0.79 -13.38
C LEU A 109 -1.70 -0.77 -14.13
N GLN A 110 -2.44 0.35 -14.16
CA GLN A 110 -3.77 0.40 -14.81
C GLN A 110 -3.79 0.07 -16.30
N THR A 111 -2.66 0.19 -16.98
CA THR A 111 -2.51 -0.18 -18.40
C THR A 111 -2.23 -1.66 -18.61
N MET A 112 -2.13 -2.45 -17.53
CA MET A 112 -1.87 -3.88 -17.54
C MET A 112 -3.12 -4.66 -17.18
N ASP A 113 -3.41 -5.74 -17.91
CA ASP A 113 -4.45 -6.72 -17.56
C ASP A 113 -4.31 -7.18 -16.10
N TYR A 114 -5.44 -7.35 -15.42
CA TYR A 114 -5.42 -7.60 -13.97
C TYR A 114 -4.80 -8.96 -13.59
N ALA A 115 -4.96 -9.98 -14.40
CA ALA A 115 -4.30 -11.28 -14.15
C ALA A 115 -2.76 -11.14 -14.26
N GLN A 116 -2.29 -10.29 -15.16
CA GLN A 116 -0.86 -9.99 -15.29
C GLN A 116 -0.34 -9.11 -14.15
N GLN A 117 -1.18 -8.23 -13.58
CA GLN A 117 -0.80 -7.51 -12.35
C GLN A 117 -0.54 -8.48 -11.20
N LEU A 118 -1.37 -9.51 -11.03
CA LEU A 118 -1.15 -10.56 -10.01
C LEU A 118 0.14 -11.36 -10.28
N SER A 119 0.37 -11.73 -11.52
CA SER A 119 1.61 -12.43 -11.94
C SER A 119 2.86 -11.58 -11.67
N PHE A 120 2.79 -10.27 -11.98
CA PHE A 120 3.84 -9.31 -11.67
C PHE A 120 4.13 -9.24 -10.17
N LYS A 121 3.10 -9.09 -9.34
CA LYS A 121 3.22 -8.99 -7.89
C LYS A 121 3.78 -10.27 -7.27
N ASN A 122 3.30 -11.42 -7.70
CA ASN A 122 3.82 -12.72 -7.26
C ASN A 122 5.31 -12.90 -7.61
N ARG A 123 5.69 -12.54 -8.85
CA ARG A 123 7.09 -12.55 -9.29
C ARG A 123 7.95 -11.55 -8.50
N LYS A 124 7.42 -10.37 -8.16
CA LYS A 124 8.11 -9.39 -7.30
C LYS A 124 8.44 -9.99 -5.93
N VAL A 125 7.50 -10.68 -5.30
CA VAL A 125 7.72 -11.39 -4.02
C VAL A 125 8.81 -12.45 -4.21
N LYS A 126 8.67 -13.35 -5.20
CA LYS A 126 9.66 -14.39 -5.49
C LYS A 126 11.06 -13.82 -5.69
N ASN A 127 11.18 -12.79 -6.52
CA ASN A 127 12.48 -12.16 -6.81
C ASN A 127 13.13 -11.55 -5.55
N ASN A 128 12.36 -10.95 -4.66
CA ASN A 128 12.90 -10.42 -3.42
C ASN A 128 13.33 -11.55 -2.46
N MET A 129 12.54 -12.60 -2.34
CA MET A 129 12.91 -13.78 -1.56
C MET A 129 14.23 -14.43 -2.08
N VAL A 130 14.41 -14.53 -3.39
CA VAL A 130 15.66 -15.06 -3.97
C VAL A 130 16.83 -14.11 -3.74
N ARG A 131 16.69 -12.83 -4.14
CA ARG A 131 17.81 -11.89 -4.21
C ARG A 131 18.24 -11.33 -2.87
N ILE A 132 17.30 -11.11 -1.97
CA ILE A 132 17.50 -10.50 -0.63
C ILE A 132 17.50 -11.60 0.44
N GLY A 133 16.50 -12.48 0.40
CA GLY A 133 16.36 -13.58 1.35
C GLY A 133 17.35 -14.71 1.15
N GLY A 134 17.89 -14.88 -0.06
CA GLY A 134 18.82 -15.96 -0.37
C GLY A 134 18.16 -17.33 -0.52
N PHE A 135 16.84 -17.39 -0.66
CA PHE A 135 16.09 -18.63 -0.87
C PHE A 135 16.28 -19.15 -2.29
N SER A 136 16.34 -20.49 -2.47
CA SER A 136 16.42 -21.06 -3.80
C SER A 136 15.10 -20.95 -4.56
N GLU A 137 15.16 -20.86 -5.89
CA GLU A 137 13.95 -20.81 -6.71
C GLU A 137 13.13 -22.09 -6.61
N GLU A 138 13.78 -23.24 -6.51
CA GLU A 138 13.14 -24.56 -6.36
C GLU A 138 12.32 -24.66 -5.08
N LEU A 139 12.85 -24.13 -3.96
CA LEU A 139 12.09 -24.07 -2.70
C LEU A 139 10.86 -23.19 -2.88
N LEU A 140 11.03 -21.99 -3.43
CA LEU A 140 9.93 -21.04 -3.59
C LEU A 140 8.85 -21.59 -4.55
N ASP A 141 9.22 -22.31 -5.60
CA ASP A 141 8.24 -22.96 -6.50
C ASP A 141 7.39 -24.02 -5.80
N THR A 142 7.89 -24.58 -4.69
CA THR A 142 7.17 -25.57 -3.89
C THR A 142 6.25 -24.92 -2.84
N ILE A 143 6.71 -23.82 -2.20
CA ILE A 143 6.02 -23.23 -1.04
C ILE A 143 5.22 -21.97 -1.35
N MET A 144 5.42 -21.34 -2.51
CA MET A 144 4.61 -20.19 -2.93
C MET A 144 3.25 -20.65 -3.44
N GLU A 145 2.22 -20.14 -2.78
CA GLU A 145 0.84 -20.41 -3.17
C GLU A 145 0.36 -19.40 -4.24
N THR A 146 -0.70 -19.79 -4.95
CA THR A 146 -1.33 -18.94 -5.96
C THR A 146 -1.73 -17.58 -5.36
N PRO A 147 -1.35 -16.46 -5.99
CA PRO A 147 -1.67 -15.14 -5.48
C PRO A 147 -3.18 -14.88 -5.51
N VAL A 148 -3.67 -14.14 -4.52
CA VAL A 148 -5.09 -13.81 -4.36
C VAL A 148 -5.35 -12.38 -4.82
N GLY A 149 -6.27 -12.24 -5.78
CA GLY A 149 -6.74 -10.94 -6.28
C GLY A 149 -8.24 -10.72 -6.04
N MET A 150 -8.71 -9.53 -6.39
CA MET A 150 -10.14 -9.23 -6.38
C MET A 150 -10.83 -9.92 -7.55
N GLY A 151 -11.77 -10.84 -7.26
CA GLY A 151 -12.48 -11.64 -8.26
C GLY A 151 -11.62 -12.69 -8.98
N ILE A 152 -10.36 -12.86 -8.62
CA ILE A 152 -9.43 -13.85 -9.20
C ILE A 152 -8.77 -14.65 -8.07
N ASN A 153 -8.77 -15.99 -8.21
CA ASN A 153 -8.17 -16.92 -7.25
C ASN A 153 -8.71 -16.77 -5.81
N SER A 154 -9.88 -16.19 -5.67
CA SER A 154 -10.59 -16.08 -4.40
C SER A 154 -11.61 -17.21 -4.28
N THR A 155 -11.65 -17.87 -3.14
CA THR A 155 -12.60 -18.96 -2.86
C THR A 155 -14.05 -18.47 -2.75
N GLU A 156 -14.24 -17.17 -2.53
CA GLU A 156 -15.54 -16.53 -2.39
C GLU A 156 -15.58 -15.24 -3.23
N SER A 157 -16.43 -15.19 -4.24
CA SER A 157 -16.76 -13.94 -4.92
C SER A 157 -17.76 -13.19 -4.06
N ARG A 158 -17.38 -12.02 -3.54
CA ARG A 158 -18.29 -11.17 -2.76
C ARG A 158 -19.11 -10.25 -3.67
N ILE A 159 -20.37 -10.11 -3.32
CA ILE A 159 -21.24 -9.07 -3.85
C ILE A 159 -21.22 -7.94 -2.83
N LEU A 160 -20.49 -6.87 -3.11
CA LEU A 160 -20.48 -5.64 -2.31
C LEU A 160 -21.53 -4.69 -2.89
N GLY A 161 -22.54 -4.34 -2.10
CA GLY A 161 -23.60 -3.44 -2.54
C GLY A 161 -24.34 -3.89 -3.82
N GLY A 162 -24.49 -5.22 -4.05
CA GLY A 162 -25.12 -5.75 -5.25
C GLY A 162 -24.24 -5.80 -6.52
N LYS A 163 -22.99 -5.33 -6.47
CA LYS A 163 -22.04 -5.36 -7.59
C LYS A 163 -21.03 -6.50 -7.41
N LYS A 164 -20.63 -7.13 -8.53
CA LYS A 164 -19.54 -8.13 -8.53
C LYS A 164 -18.24 -7.44 -8.14
N GLU A 165 -17.43 -8.13 -7.36
CA GLU A 165 -16.10 -7.67 -6.95
C GLU A 165 -15.19 -7.39 -8.16
N GLU A 166 -14.65 -6.17 -8.22
CA GLU A 166 -13.71 -5.70 -9.23
C GLU A 166 -12.49 -5.05 -8.58
N PRO A 167 -11.33 -4.96 -9.27
CA PRO A 167 -10.13 -4.32 -8.76
C PRO A 167 -10.21 -2.77 -8.83
N PHE A 168 -11.40 -2.23 -8.61
CA PHE A 168 -11.75 -0.81 -8.57
C PHE A 168 -12.71 -0.54 -7.41
N HIS A 169 -12.89 0.71 -7.02
CA HIS A 169 -13.79 1.17 -5.94
C HIS A 169 -13.62 0.40 -4.61
N TYR A 170 -12.41 -0.09 -4.36
CA TYR A 170 -12.10 -0.92 -3.20
C TYR A 170 -11.60 -0.13 -1.98
N ARG A 171 -11.15 1.13 -2.21
CA ARG A 171 -10.56 1.92 -1.13
C ARG A 171 -11.64 2.58 -0.28
N ASN A 172 -11.71 2.14 0.97
CA ASN A 172 -12.63 2.71 1.96
C ASN A 172 -12.14 4.04 2.58
N LYS A 173 -10.92 4.49 2.25
CA LYS A 173 -10.33 5.73 2.76
C LYS A 173 -9.52 6.43 1.68
N ALA A 174 -9.71 7.75 1.57
CA ALA A 174 -8.89 8.63 0.75
C ALA A 174 -8.62 9.96 1.49
N GLN A 175 -7.51 10.60 1.14
CA GLN A 175 -7.14 11.93 1.64
C GLN A 175 -6.85 12.80 0.42
N PHE A 176 -7.60 13.89 0.29
CA PHE A 176 -7.53 14.77 -0.86
C PHE A 176 -6.95 16.13 -0.44
N PRO A 177 -5.82 16.57 -1.02
CA PRO A 177 -5.32 17.93 -0.86
C PRO A 177 -6.19 18.93 -1.61
N PHE A 178 -6.28 20.15 -1.09
CA PHE A 178 -6.82 21.32 -1.79
C PHE A 178 -5.70 22.24 -2.23
N GLY A 179 -5.86 22.88 -3.36
CA GLY A 179 -4.88 23.80 -3.92
C GLY A 179 -5.43 24.58 -5.10
N TYR A 180 -4.53 25.10 -5.93
CA TYR A 180 -4.86 25.89 -7.10
C TYR A 180 -4.16 25.33 -8.33
N ASP A 181 -4.82 25.40 -9.48
CA ASP A 181 -4.19 25.14 -10.76
C ASP A 181 -3.31 26.35 -11.21
N LYS A 182 -2.74 26.28 -12.40
CA LYS A 182 -1.86 27.32 -12.94
C LYS A 182 -2.63 28.61 -13.27
N GLU A 183 -3.91 28.51 -13.52
CA GLU A 183 -4.83 29.58 -13.81
C GLU A 183 -5.41 30.23 -12.54
N GLY A 184 -5.12 29.65 -11.35
CA GLY A 184 -5.59 30.12 -10.06
C GLY A 184 -6.97 29.59 -9.67
N ASN A 185 -7.51 28.59 -10.38
CA ASN A 185 -8.77 27.97 -10.01
C ASN A 185 -8.56 26.99 -8.85
N LEU A 186 -9.52 26.96 -7.94
CA LEU A 186 -9.54 26.04 -6.82
C LEU A 186 -9.73 24.59 -7.30
N ILE A 187 -8.83 23.70 -6.89
CA ILE A 187 -8.84 22.28 -7.27
C ILE A 187 -8.62 21.38 -6.07
N THR A 188 -9.08 20.13 -6.20
CA THR A 188 -8.74 19.02 -5.31
C THR A 188 -8.51 17.75 -6.11
N GLY A 189 -7.83 16.76 -5.53
CA GLY A 189 -7.53 15.49 -6.21
C GLY A 189 -6.34 14.78 -5.59
N PHE A 190 -5.38 14.36 -6.40
CA PHE A 190 -4.19 13.63 -5.94
C PHE A 190 -2.91 14.28 -6.46
N TYR A 191 -1.81 14.05 -5.75
CA TYR A 191 -0.51 14.54 -6.21
C TYR A 191 -0.03 13.77 -7.45
N ALA A 192 0.53 14.51 -8.40
CA ALA A 192 1.28 13.94 -9.50
C ALA A 192 2.51 13.20 -8.98
N GLY A 193 2.89 12.12 -9.63
CA GLY A 193 3.98 11.27 -9.18
C GLY A 193 5.28 12.05 -8.95
N ARG A 194 5.88 11.91 -7.76
CA ARG A 194 7.13 12.56 -7.32
C ARG A 194 7.06 14.09 -7.23
N THR A 195 5.88 14.66 -7.12
CA THR A 195 5.68 16.11 -6.94
C THR A 195 4.53 16.37 -5.96
N HIS A 196 4.37 17.64 -5.54
CA HIS A 196 3.21 18.11 -4.78
C HIS A 196 2.21 18.87 -5.66
N SER A 197 2.34 18.79 -7.00
CA SER A 197 1.34 19.34 -7.91
C SER A 197 0.08 18.51 -7.88
N ILE A 198 -1.07 19.14 -7.63
CA ILE A 198 -2.37 18.48 -7.59
C ILE A 198 -2.89 18.25 -9.00
N ILE A 199 -3.31 17.02 -9.28
CA ILE A 199 -4.11 16.66 -10.44
C ILE A 199 -5.56 16.74 -10.02
N ALA A 200 -6.31 17.65 -10.64
CA ALA A 200 -7.74 17.81 -10.39
C ALA A 200 -8.49 16.52 -10.76
N ASN A 201 -8.89 15.77 -9.75
CA ASN A 201 -9.59 14.51 -9.91
C ASN A 201 -10.48 14.23 -8.68
N THR A 202 -11.76 14.50 -8.82
CA THR A 202 -12.78 14.22 -7.78
C THR A 202 -13.37 12.81 -7.92
N ASP A 203 -13.29 12.21 -9.14
CA ASP A 203 -13.81 10.89 -9.48
C ASP A 203 -12.66 9.87 -9.63
N CYS A 204 -12.11 9.42 -8.52
CA CYS A 204 -11.06 8.41 -8.50
C CYS A 204 -11.65 7.00 -8.54
N VAL A 205 -11.41 6.28 -9.63
CA VAL A 205 -11.88 4.91 -9.85
C VAL A 205 -11.43 3.86 -8.81
N LEU A 206 -10.53 4.20 -7.88
CA LEU A 206 -10.14 3.33 -6.78
C LEU A 206 -10.92 3.62 -5.50
N GLY A 207 -11.41 4.86 -5.32
CA GLY A 207 -12.17 5.30 -4.16
C GLY A 207 -13.65 4.94 -4.25
N VAL A 208 -14.36 5.24 -3.19
CA VAL A 208 -15.83 5.13 -3.14
C VAL A 208 -16.48 6.22 -3.99
N GLU A 209 -17.64 5.94 -4.56
CA GLU A 209 -18.34 6.84 -5.50
C GLU A 209 -18.76 8.16 -4.82
N GLU A 210 -19.06 8.13 -3.52
CA GLU A 210 -19.46 9.30 -2.73
C GLU A 210 -18.35 10.35 -2.57
N ASN A 211 -17.09 10.00 -2.86
CA ASN A 211 -15.99 10.96 -2.81
C ASN A 211 -16.25 12.16 -3.72
N GLN A 212 -16.79 11.93 -4.92
CA GLN A 212 -17.05 12.99 -5.88
C GLN A 212 -18.04 14.01 -5.32
N GLU A 213 -19.21 13.58 -4.85
CA GLU A 213 -20.24 14.45 -4.28
C GLU A 213 -19.70 15.25 -3.09
N ILE A 214 -19.01 14.60 -2.17
CA ILE A 214 -18.42 15.24 -0.99
C ILE A 214 -17.40 16.33 -1.40
N LEU A 215 -16.53 16.03 -2.36
CA LEU A 215 -15.49 16.96 -2.81
C LEU A 215 -16.10 18.16 -3.54
N GLU A 216 -17.14 17.95 -4.34
CA GLU A 216 -17.87 19.02 -5.05
C GLU A 216 -18.58 19.95 -4.06
N VAL A 217 -19.25 19.41 -3.05
CA VAL A 217 -19.88 20.20 -1.95
C VAL A 217 -18.83 21.08 -1.25
N ILE A 218 -17.64 20.53 -0.94
CA ILE A 218 -16.58 21.30 -0.28
C ILE A 218 -16.03 22.39 -1.22
N LEU A 219 -15.77 22.08 -2.49
CA LEU A 219 -15.26 23.05 -3.46
C LEU A 219 -16.25 24.20 -3.69
N ASP A 220 -17.54 23.92 -3.79
CA ASP A 220 -18.56 24.93 -3.98
C ASP A 220 -18.68 25.83 -2.74
N PHE A 221 -18.68 25.24 -1.55
CA PHE A 221 -18.62 26.02 -0.31
C PHE A 221 -17.39 26.95 -0.26
N MET A 222 -16.21 26.45 -0.63
CA MET A 222 -14.99 27.28 -0.67
C MET A 222 -15.09 28.44 -1.65
N ARG A 223 -15.68 28.22 -2.84
CA ARG A 223 -15.89 29.25 -3.85
C ARG A 223 -16.87 30.32 -3.39
N GLU A 224 -17.98 29.91 -2.78
CA GLU A 224 -19.03 30.82 -2.30
C GLU A 224 -18.57 31.68 -1.09
N THR A 225 -17.78 31.10 -0.19
CA THR A 225 -17.40 31.76 1.07
C THR A 225 -16.02 32.41 1.04
N GLY A 226 -15.23 32.17 -0.01
CA GLY A 226 -13.86 32.66 -0.09
C GLY A 226 -12.88 31.92 0.82
N VAL A 227 -13.24 30.75 1.38
CA VAL A 227 -12.31 29.90 2.12
C VAL A 227 -11.19 29.46 1.21
N THR A 228 -9.94 29.76 1.58
CA THR A 228 -8.75 29.53 0.75
C THR A 228 -8.19 28.12 0.92
N ALA A 229 -7.66 27.56 -0.17
CA ALA A 229 -6.85 26.34 -0.08
C ALA A 229 -5.45 26.67 0.45
N TYR A 230 -4.87 25.70 1.19
CA TYR A 230 -3.53 25.82 1.75
C TYR A 230 -2.47 25.73 0.63
N ARG A 231 -1.50 26.64 0.69
CA ARG A 231 -0.32 26.69 -0.19
C ARG A 231 0.91 26.36 0.64
N GLU A 232 1.45 25.18 0.39
CA GLU A 232 2.55 24.61 1.18
C GLU A 232 3.83 25.47 1.10
N GLU A 233 4.12 26.06 -0.07
CA GLU A 233 5.34 26.82 -0.32
C GLU A 233 5.45 28.05 0.59
N ILE A 234 4.33 28.70 0.87
CA ILE A 234 4.27 29.95 1.67
C ILE A 234 3.61 29.73 3.03
N HIS A 235 3.11 28.53 3.32
CA HIS A 235 2.41 28.20 4.56
C HIS A 235 1.16 29.07 4.84
N GLU A 236 0.43 29.41 3.79
CA GLU A 236 -0.78 30.22 3.85
C GLU A 236 -1.99 29.50 3.29
N GLY A 237 -3.19 29.98 3.67
CA GLY A 237 -4.46 29.36 3.31
C GLY A 237 -4.99 28.45 4.41
N LEU A 238 -6.29 28.16 4.38
CA LEU A 238 -7.01 27.53 5.48
C LEU A 238 -7.19 26.02 5.29
N LEU A 239 -7.88 25.60 4.23
CA LEU A 239 -8.21 24.19 4.02
C LEU A 239 -7.04 23.46 3.36
N ARG A 240 -6.48 22.47 4.08
CA ARG A 240 -5.32 21.68 3.61
C ARG A 240 -5.76 20.42 2.89
N HIS A 241 -6.52 19.59 3.57
CA HIS A 241 -6.96 18.27 3.09
C HIS A 241 -8.37 17.98 3.58
N VAL A 242 -8.98 17.00 2.95
CA VAL A 242 -10.11 16.26 3.53
C VAL A 242 -9.77 14.78 3.57
N LEU A 243 -10.04 14.15 4.70
CA LEU A 243 -10.09 12.69 4.83
C LEU A 243 -11.54 12.27 4.67
N ILE A 244 -11.79 11.35 3.74
CA ILE A 244 -13.08 10.70 3.55
C ILE A 244 -12.90 9.21 3.82
N ARG A 245 -13.79 8.63 4.63
CA ARG A 245 -13.80 7.20 4.95
C ARG A 245 -15.22 6.68 4.89
N LYS A 246 -15.39 5.48 4.32
CA LYS A 246 -16.68 4.76 4.26
C LYS A 246 -16.55 3.38 4.86
N GLY A 247 -17.47 3.02 5.76
CA GLY A 247 -17.67 1.64 6.18
C GLY A 247 -18.37 0.86 5.08
N PHE A 248 -17.71 -0.16 4.52
CA PHE A 248 -18.25 -0.92 3.39
C PHE A 248 -19.43 -1.78 3.76
N SER A 249 -19.45 -2.31 4.98
CA SER A 249 -20.55 -3.14 5.47
C SER A 249 -21.70 -2.32 6.03
N THR A 250 -21.43 -1.14 6.58
CA THR A 250 -22.40 -0.29 7.27
C THR A 250 -22.95 0.83 6.40
N GLY A 251 -22.23 1.21 5.32
CA GLY A 251 -22.54 2.41 4.54
C GLY A 251 -22.22 3.72 5.24
N GLN A 252 -21.74 3.71 6.48
CA GLN A 252 -21.44 4.92 7.25
C GLN A 252 -20.26 5.69 6.63
N ILE A 253 -20.42 7.02 6.52
CA ILE A 253 -19.41 7.91 5.96
C ILE A 253 -18.87 8.87 7.03
N MET A 254 -17.56 9.02 7.04
CA MET A 254 -16.84 9.99 7.86
C MET A 254 -16.10 10.99 6.98
N VAL A 255 -16.26 12.27 7.27
CA VAL A 255 -15.50 13.37 6.68
C VAL A 255 -14.70 14.07 7.77
N CYS A 256 -13.40 14.24 7.59
CA CYS A 256 -12.58 15.04 8.49
C CYS A 256 -11.83 16.10 7.68
N LEU A 257 -12.17 17.37 7.92
CA LEU A 257 -11.57 18.54 7.29
C LEU A 257 -10.26 18.89 8.00
N VAL A 258 -9.16 18.99 7.28
CA VAL A 258 -7.84 19.34 7.86
C VAL A 258 -7.52 20.79 7.53
N ILE A 259 -7.31 21.62 8.58
CA ILE A 259 -7.11 23.06 8.40
C ILE A 259 -5.80 23.57 9.00
N ASN A 260 -5.28 24.63 8.38
CA ASN A 260 -4.20 25.48 8.90
C ASN A 260 -4.80 26.71 9.61
N GLY A 261 -5.53 26.48 10.68
CA GLY A 261 -6.25 27.51 11.42
C GLY A 261 -7.00 26.92 12.60
N ASP A 262 -7.79 27.72 13.29
CA ASP A 262 -8.56 27.29 14.45
C ASP A 262 -10.02 26.94 14.13
N LYS A 263 -10.59 27.53 13.06
CA LYS A 263 -11.97 27.34 12.64
C LYS A 263 -12.15 27.63 11.14
N ILE A 264 -13.19 27.08 10.57
CA ILE A 264 -13.66 27.41 9.21
C ILE A 264 -14.78 28.45 9.35
N PRO A 265 -14.72 29.59 8.66
CA PRO A 265 -15.85 30.54 8.64
C PRO A 265 -17.10 29.88 8.05
N LEU A 266 -18.27 30.16 8.60
CA LEU A 266 -19.57 29.63 8.13
C LEU A 266 -19.60 28.10 8.03
N VAL A 267 -18.87 27.40 8.90
CA VAL A 267 -18.75 25.93 8.85
C VAL A 267 -20.09 25.21 8.97
N GLU A 268 -21.06 25.82 9.63
CA GLU A 268 -22.43 25.31 9.79
C GLU A 268 -23.09 25.07 8.43
N HIS A 269 -22.92 25.98 7.46
CA HIS A 269 -23.44 25.81 6.09
C HIS A 269 -22.79 24.64 5.34
N LEU A 270 -21.47 24.41 5.57
CA LEU A 270 -20.80 23.25 5.01
C LEU A 270 -21.31 21.95 5.64
N VAL A 271 -21.45 21.95 6.96
CA VAL A 271 -21.96 20.80 7.72
C VAL A 271 -23.39 20.45 7.29
N GLU A 272 -24.27 21.42 7.14
CA GLU A 272 -25.66 21.22 6.66
C GLU A 272 -25.68 20.54 5.29
N ARG A 273 -24.82 20.98 4.33
CA ARG A 273 -24.72 20.37 3.00
C ARG A 273 -24.14 18.96 3.04
N LEU A 274 -23.04 18.76 3.76
CA LEU A 274 -22.40 17.45 3.88
C LEU A 274 -23.32 16.43 4.57
N ALA A 275 -24.14 16.87 5.53
CA ALA A 275 -25.09 16.00 6.22
C ALA A 275 -26.21 15.46 5.33
N GLN A 276 -26.43 16.03 4.12
CA GLN A 276 -27.37 15.50 3.13
C GLN A 276 -26.83 14.33 2.32
N VAL A 277 -25.50 14.12 2.31
CA VAL A 277 -24.89 12.99 1.59
C VAL A 277 -25.35 11.69 2.23
N GLU A 278 -25.81 10.76 1.42
CA GLU A 278 -26.31 9.45 1.90
C GLU A 278 -25.23 8.70 2.66
N GLY A 279 -25.56 8.21 3.85
CA GLY A 279 -24.62 7.52 4.74
C GLY A 279 -23.74 8.43 5.59
N MET A 280 -23.82 9.76 5.47
CA MET A 280 -23.05 10.67 6.29
C MET A 280 -23.35 10.43 7.78
N THR A 281 -22.29 10.14 8.55
CA THR A 281 -22.41 9.73 9.95
C THR A 281 -21.54 10.59 10.87
N SER A 282 -20.40 11.07 10.35
CA SER A 282 -19.40 11.82 11.13
C SER A 282 -18.82 12.95 10.30
N ILE A 283 -18.89 14.17 10.81
CA ILE A 283 -18.18 15.32 10.24
C ILE A 283 -17.33 15.93 11.35
N SER A 284 -16.02 16.02 11.12
CA SER A 284 -15.05 16.50 12.10
C SER A 284 -14.04 17.45 11.47
N LEU A 285 -13.30 18.13 12.33
CA LEU A 285 -12.25 19.06 12.00
C LEU A 285 -10.95 18.60 12.64
N SER A 286 -9.87 18.57 11.87
CA SER A 286 -8.50 18.33 12.34
C SER A 286 -7.68 19.61 12.21
N VAL A 287 -7.16 20.12 13.32
CA VAL A 287 -6.28 21.29 13.32
C VAL A 287 -4.83 20.85 13.10
N ASN A 288 -4.24 21.27 11.98
CA ASN A 288 -2.83 21.03 11.69
C ASN A 288 -2.16 22.29 11.17
N LYS A 289 -1.50 23.00 12.07
CA LYS A 289 -0.72 24.23 11.77
C LYS A 289 0.76 23.94 11.54
N GLU A 290 1.16 22.67 11.63
CA GLU A 290 2.57 22.29 11.49
C GLU A 290 3.01 22.28 10.01
N ARG A 291 4.26 22.69 9.78
CA ARG A 291 4.90 22.67 8.46
C ARG A 291 5.58 21.30 8.22
N THR A 292 4.76 20.25 8.16
CA THR A 292 5.21 18.87 8.04
C THR A 292 4.42 18.12 6.97
N ASN A 293 4.92 16.95 6.55
CA ASN A 293 4.22 16.02 5.64
C ASN A 293 3.11 15.22 6.35
N VAL A 294 2.94 15.38 7.66
CA VAL A 294 1.85 14.75 8.40
C VAL A 294 0.56 15.49 8.06
N ILE A 295 -0.42 14.77 7.53
CA ILE A 295 -1.69 15.35 7.07
C ILE A 295 -2.58 15.70 8.27
N MET A 296 -2.84 14.73 9.16
CA MET A 296 -3.77 14.88 10.29
C MET A 296 -3.08 15.56 11.48
N GLY A 297 -3.73 16.55 12.06
CA GLY A 297 -3.36 17.08 13.38
C GLY A 297 -3.82 16.17 14.51
N LYS A 298 -3.35 16.46 15.72
CA LYS A 298 -3.75 15.71 16.93
C LYS A 298 -5.06 16.20 17.53
N ASP A 299 -5.42 17.48 17.34
CA ASP A 299 -6.67 18.10 17.80
C ASP A 299 -7.78 17.79 16.79
N ILE A 300 -8.67 16.87 17.15
CA ILE A 300 -9.84 16.47 16.37
C ILE A 300 -11.08 16.98 17.09
N ARG A 301 -11.91 17.75 16.39
CA ARG A 301 -13.14 18.33 16.92
C ARG A 301 -14.33 17.83 16.12
N LEU A 302 -15.30 17.23 16.81
CA LEU A 302 -16.57 16.85 16.19
C LEU A 302 -17.35 18.10 15.82
N LEU A 303 -17.82 18.17 14.57
CA LEU A 303 -18.70 19.24 14.09
C LEU A 303 -20.16 18.76 14.03
N TRP A 304 -20.39 17.50 13.63
CA TRP A 304 -21.71 16.92 13.50
C TRP A 304 -21.67 15.38 13.54
N GLY A 305 -22.76 14.80 14.05
CA GLY A 305 -22.97 13.35 14.05
C GLY A 305 -22.18 12.61 15.13
N LYS A 306 -21.55 11.49 14.78
CA LYS A 306 -20.79 10.63 15.69
C LYS A 306 -19.29 10.90 15.59
N GLU A 307 -18.55 10.70 16.68
CA GLU A 307 -17.08 10.80 16.68
C GLU A 307 -16.41 9.68 15.84
N ARG A 308 -17.09 8.56 15.65
CA ARG A 308 -16.59 7.35 15.02
C ARG A 308 -17.62 6.77 14.07
N ILE A 309 -17.15 6.06 13.06
CA ILE A 309 -17.96 5.16 12.22
C ILE A 309 -17.65 3.71 12.56
N GLU A 310 -18.50 2.82 12.11
CA GLU A 310 -18.32 1.38 12.26
C GLU A 310 -18.15 0.71 10.89
N ASP A 311 -17.34 -0.33 10.85
CA ASP A 311 -17.25 -1.24 9.71
C ASP A 311 -16.98 -2.65 10.21
N THR A 312 -17.12 -3.67 9.34
CA THR A 312 -16.85 -5.06 9.70
C THR A 312 -15.69 -5.63 8.89
N ILE A 313 -14.95 -6.55 9.50
CA ILE A 313 -14.07 -7.49 8.82
C ILE A 313 -14.54 -8.89 9.24
N GLY A 314 -15.07 -9.66 8.27
CA GLY A 314 -15.81 -10.88 8.60
C GLY A 314 -17.06 -10.57 9.43
N ASP A 315 -17.19 -11.20 10.58
CA ASP A 315 -18.28 -11.01 11.56
C ASP A 315 -17.89 -10.08 12.73
N LEU A 316 -16.67 -9.52 12.73
CA LEU A 316 -16.18 -8.61 13.77
C LEU A 316 -16.46 -7.15 13.40
N ILE A 317 -16.98 -6.40 14.37
CA ILE A 317 -17.32 -4.97 14.25
C ILE A 317 -16.19 -4.14 14.81
N PHE A 318 -15.73 -3.15 14.06
CA PHE A 318 -14.68 -2.22 14.45
C PHE A 318 -15.21 -0.78 14.49
N SER A 319 -14.90 -0.09 15.56
CA SER A 319 -15.14 1.34 15.74
C SER A 319 -13.91 2.12 15.27
N ILE A 320 -14.11 3.06 14.35
CA ILE A 320 -13.04 3.70 13.59
C ILE A 320 -13.13 5.21 13.77
N SER A 321 -12.06 5.83 14.31
CA SER A 321 -11.91 7.29 14.41
C SER A 321 -11.21 7.87 13.17
N PRO A 322 -11.16 9.19 13.01
CA PRO A 322 -10.36 9.81 11.94
C PRO A 322 -8.88 9.40 11.97
N LEU A 323 -8.31 9.17 13.15
CA LEU A 323 -6.89 8.82 13.34
C LEU A 323 -6.61 7.32 13.34
N SER A 324 -7.62 6.46 13.53
CA SER A 324 -7.42 5.01 13.57
C SER A 324 -6.82 4.50 12.25
N PHE A 325 -5.81 3.64 12.36
CA PHE A 325 -5.40 2.82 11.22
C PHE A 325 -6.42 1.71 11.02
N PHE A 326 -6.95 1.61 9.82
CA PHE A 326 -7.84 0.55 9.38
C PHE A 326 -7.54 0.27 7.92
N GLN A 327 -7.41 -0.97 7.55
CA GLN A 327 -7.00 -1.41 6.21
C GLN A 327 -7.94 -0.85 5.13
N VAL A 328 -7.36 -0.39 4.02
CA VAL A 328 -8.11 0.37 3.00
C VAL A 328 -8.92 -0.50 2.04
N ASN A 329 -8.68 -1.80 2.02
CA ASN A 329 -9.40 -2.78 1.19
C ASN A 329 -9.99 -3.87 2.10
N PRO A 330 -11.20 -3.67 2.64
CA PRO A 330 -11.75 -4.58 3.64
C PRO A 330 -11.96 -6.01 3.10
N VAL A 331 -12.21 -6.16 1.79
CA VAL A 331 -12.40 -7.48 1.15
C VAL A 331 -11.10 -8.29 1.19
N GLN A 332 -10.01 -7.70 0.74
CA GLN A 332 -8.72 -8.39 0.75
C GLN A 332 -8.16 -8.54 2.16
N THR A 333 -8.42 -7.57 3.04
CA THR A 333 -8.02 -7.64 4.45
C THR A 333 -8.60 -8.87 5.13
N GLU A 334 -9.88 -9.15 4.92
CA GLU A 334 -10.49 -10.37 5.49
C GLU A 334 -9.82 -11.65 4.96
N ARG A 335 -9.45 -11.69 3.68
CA ARG A 335 -8.72 -12.83 3.08
C ARG A 335 -7.33 -12.99 3.67
N ILE A 336 -6.61 -11.88 3.86
CA ILE A 336 -5.30 -11.86 4.51
C ILE A 336 -5.40 -12.39 5.95
N TYR A 337 -6.40 -11.94 6.72
CA TYR A 337 -6.59 -12.37 8.10
C TYR A 337 -7.05 -13.83 8.20
N LYS A 338 -7.92 -14.29 7.29
CA LYS A 338 -8.27 -15.73 7.18
C LYS A 338 -7.02 -16.57 6.87
N GLN A 339 -6.13 -16.09 5.99
CA GLN A 339 -4.89 -16.78 5.68
C GLN A 339 -3.93 -16.80 6.87
N ALA A 340 -3.82 -15.68 7.59
CA ALA A 340 -2.99 -15.62 8.80
C ALA A 340 -3.51 -16.59 9.87
N LEU A 341 -4.84 -16.68 10.06
CA LEU A 341 -5.47 -17.62 10.98
C LEU A 341 -5.26 -19.09 10.54
N GLU A 342 -5.35 -19.37 9.23
CA GLU A 342 -5.07 -20.71 8.67
C GLU A 342 -3.61 -21.11 8.93
N TYR A 343 -2.64 -20.22 8.69
CA TYR A 343 -1.22 -20.48 8.93
C TYR A 343 -0.88 -20.57 10.42
N ALA A 344 -1.57 -19.82 11.27
CA ALA A 344 -1.46 -19.95 12.72
C ALA A 344 -1.92 -21.34 13.20
N ASN A 345 -2.85 -21.98 12.48
CA ASN A 345 -3.34 -23.35 12.75
C ASN A 345 -3.70 -23.60 14.22
N LEU A 346 -4.53 -22.72 14.79
CA LEU A 346 -4.90 -22.74 16.21
C LEU A 346 -5.92 -23.83 16.50
N GLN A 347 -5.74 -24.53 17.63
CA GLN A 347 -6.61 -25.63 18.10
C GLN A 347 -7.39 -25.28 19.38
N GLY A 348 -7.24 -24.05 19.88
CA GLY A 348 -7.93 -23.56 21.09
C GLY A 348 -7.11 -23.64 22.37
N GLU A 349 -5.88 -24.14 22.30
CA GLU A 349 -4.99 -24.29 23.47
C GLU A 349 -3.80 -23.31 23.43
N GLU A 350 -3.62 -22.60 22.29
CA GLU A 350 -2.44 -21.79 22.07
C GLU A 350 -2.57 -20.40 22.69
N THR A 351 -1.46 -19.92 23.23
CA THR A 351 -1.19 -18.53 23.55
C THR A 351 -0.56 -17.86 22.32
N VAL A 352 -1.21 -16.83 21.83
CA VAL A 352 -0.81 -16.10 20.62
C VAL A 352 -0.41 -14.68 20.96
N TRP A 353 0.72 -14.23 20.43
CA TRP A 353 1.12 -12.83 20.46
C TRP A 353 0.90 -12.18 19.08
N ASP A 354 0.25 -11.03 19.06
CA ASP A 354 0.05 -10.19 17.89
C ASP A 354 0.89 -8.91 18.04
N LEU A 355 1.98 -8.84 17.30
CA LEU A 355 2.91 -7.72 17.37
C LEU A 355 2.55 -6.67 16.30
N TYR A 356 2.53 -5.41 16.72
CA TYR A 356 2.00 -4.28 15.93
C TYR A 356 0.48 -4.38 15.73
N CYS A 357 -0.26 -4.72 16.78
CA CYS A 357 -1.69 -5.09 16.70
C CYS A 357 -2.63 -3.93 16.29
N GLY A 358 -2.17 -2.68 16.34
CA GLY A 358 -2.98 -1.51 16.03
C GLY A 358 -4.25 -1.47 16.88
N ILE A 359 -5.42 -1.35 16.26
CA ILE A 359 -6.74 -1.36 16.92
C ILE A 359 -7.28 -2.78 17.16
N GLY A 360 -6.41 -3.79 17.13
CA GLY A 360 -6.74 -5.19 17.42
C GLY A 360 -7.35 -5.99 16.28
N THR A 361 -7.22 -5.55 15.03
CA THR A 361 -7.93 -6.19 13.92
C THR A 361 -7.54 -7.65 13.71
N ILE A 362 -6.24 -7.98 13.67
CA ILE A 362 -5.77 -9.38 13.57
C ILE A 362 -5.98 -10.11 14.90
N SER A 363 -5.68 -9.46 16.04
CA SER A 363 -5.83 -10.04 17.38
C SER A 363 -7.21 -10.64 17.59
N LEU A 364 -8.29 -9.90 17.22
CA LEU A 364 -9.66 -10.36 17.43
C LEU A 364 -10.05 -11.52 16.49
N PHE A 365 -9.45 -11.60 15.29
CA PHE A 365 -9.57 -12.78 14.44
C PHE A 365 -8.94 -14.01 15.07
N LEU A 366 -7.76 -13.87 15.63
CA LEU A 366 -7.02 -14.97 16.31
C LEU A 366 -7.74 -15.41 17.58
N ALA A 367 -8.29 -14.48 18.36
CA ALA A 367 -8.98 -14.75 19.62
C ALA A 367 -10.17 -15.69 19.47
N LYS A 368 -10.79 -15.79 18.28
CA LYS A 368 -11.86 -16.75 17.99
C LYS A 368 -11.43 -18.22 18.09
N LYS A 369 -10.14 -18.50 17.93
CA LYS A 369 -9.58 -19.85 17.91
C LYS A 369 -8.41 -20.06 18.84
N ALA A 370 -7.90 -19.02 19.48
CA ALA A 370 -6.83 -19.09 20.46
C ALA A 370 -7.38 -19.31 21.87
N LYS A 371 -6.59 -19.89 22.76
CA LYS A 371 -6.85 -19.88 24.20
C LYS A 371 -6.77 -18.46 24.72
N GLN A 372 -5.70 -17.76 24.37
CA GLN A 372 -5.44 -16.38 24.77
C GLN A 372 -4.67 -15.64 23.67
N VAL A 373 -4.99 -14.37 23.44
CA VAL A 373 -4.25 -13.48 22.55
C VAL A 373 -3.70 -12.31 23.36
N TYR A 374 -2.45 -11.95 23.10
CA TYR A 374 -1.80 -10.76 23.63
C TYR A 374 -1.38 -9.84 22.50
N GLY A 375 -1.99 -8.65 22.44
CA GLY A 375 -1.68 -7.62 21.44
C GLY A 375 -0.68 -6.60 21.98
N VAL A 376 0.31 -6.21 21.18
CA VAL A 376 1.28 -5.16 21.54
C VAL A 376 1.31 -4.08 20.46
N GLU A 377 1.18 -2.82 20.88
CA GLU A 377 1.21 -1.64 20.01
C GLU A 377 1.84 -0.47 20.77
N ILE A 378 2.66 0.31 20.08
CA ILE A 378 3.35 1.47 20.67
C ILE A 378 2.43 2.68 20.89
N ILE A 379 1.31 2.75 20.18
CA ILE A 379 0.38 3.89 20.20
C ILE A 379 -0.70 3.65 21.27
N PRO A 380 -0.72 4.41 22.40
CA PRO A 380 -1.68 4.18 23.47
C PRO A 380 -3.14 4.25 23.01
N GLN A 381 -3.49 5.23 22.15
CA GLN A 381 -4.84 5.39 21.63
C GLN A 381 -5.31 4.17 20.81
N ALA A 382 -4.40 3.52 20.08
CA ALA A 382 -4.72 2.32 19.33
C ALA A 382 -5.02 1.14 20.27
N ILE A 383 -4.35 1.05 21.39
CA ILE A 383 -4.65 0.04 22.44
C ILE A 383 -6.00 0.30 23.09
N GLU A 384 -6.34 1.56 23.41
CA GLU A 384 -7.68 1.90 23.90
C GLU A 384 -8.76 1.48 22.88
N ASP A 385 -8.54 1.74 21.61
CA ASP A 385 -9.42 1.30 20.53
C ASP A 385 -9.49 -0.23 20.43
N ALA A 386 -8.38 -0.95 20.63
CA ALA A 386 -8.34 -2.42 20.58
C ALA A 386 -9.16 -3.05 21.72
N VAL A 387 -9.01 -2.53 22.94
CA VAL A 387 -9.81 -2.96 24.11
C VAL A 387 -11.30 -2.70 23.85
N ALA A 388 -11.67 -1.50 23.41
CA ALA A 388 -13.06 -1.17 23.11
C ALA A 388 -13.64 -2.06 21.98
N ASN A 389 -12.84 -2.42 20.99
CA ASN A 389 -13.25 -3.33 19.91
C ASN A 389 -13.41 -4.78 20.43
N ALA A 390 -12.55 -5.24 21.35
CA ALA A 390 -12.71 -6.55 21.99
C ALA A 390 -14.01 -6.63 22.79
N GLU A 391 -14.30 -5.62 23.61
CA GLU A 391 -15.53 -5.52 24.38
C GLU A 391 -16.77 -5.49 23.49
N ARG A 392 -16.75 -4.69 22.41
CA ARG A 392 -17.83 -4.57 21.41
C ARG A 392 -18.18 -5.93 20.77
N ASN A 393 -17.19 -6.77 20.55
CA ASN A 393 -17.33 -8.09 19.96
C ASN A 393 -17.53 -9.22 21.01
N GLY A 394 -17.57 -8.89 22.30
CA GLY A 394 -17.73 -9.87 23.38
C GLY A 394 -16.51 -10.80 23.54
N ILE A 395 -15.35 -10.41 23.03
CA ILE A 395 -14.10 -11.16 23.13
C ILE A 395 -13.46 -10.89 24.48
N LYS A 396 -13.20 -11.95 25.26
CA LYS A 396 -12.68 -11.89 26.63
C LYS A 396 -11.30 -12.49 26.78
N ASN A 397 -10.80 -13.14 25.75
CA ASN A 397 -9.50 -13.81 25.69
C ASN A 397 -8.50 -13.04 24.82
N ALA A 398 -8.56 -11.71 24.87
CA ALA A 398 -7.59 -10.84 24.22
C ALA A 398 -7.21 -9.71 25.18
N ASP A 399 -5.94 -9.62 25.55
CA ASP A 399 -5.37 -8.53 26.34
C ASP A 399 -4.42 -7.70 25.49
N PHE A 400 -4.32 -6.40 25.78
CA PHE A 400 -3.53 -5.47 24.98
C PHE A 400 -2.57 -4.66 25.83
N PHE A 401 -1.33 -4.47 25.34
CA PHE A 401 -0.27 -3.77 26.02
C PHE A 401 0.29 -2.62 25.18
N VAL A 402 0.46 -1.46 25.82
CA VAL A 402 1.17 -0.32 25.22
C VAL A 402 2.66 -0.51 25.41
N GLY A 403 3.42 -0.51 24.32
CA GLY A 403 4.87 -0.58 24.36
C GLY A 403 5.46 -1.16 23.09
N LYS A 404 6.77 -1.32 23.09
CA LYS A 404 7.46 -2.01 22.02
C LYS A 404 7.46 -3.52 22.28
N ALA A 405 7.33 -4.30 21.22
CA ALA A 405 7.30 -5.77 21.32
C ALA A 405 8.54 -6.33 22.02
N GLU A 406 9.72 -5.82 21.66
CA GLU A 406 11.01 -6.22 22.23
C GLU A 406 11.20 -5.87 23.72
N GLU A 407 10.35 -5.02 24.27
CA GLU A 407 10.35 -4.66 25.71
C GLU A 407 9.24 -5.41 26.46
N VAL A 408 8.03 -5.45 25.87
CA VAL A 408 6.83 -6.04 26.52
C VAL A 408 6.91 -7.57 26.59
N LEU A 409 7.33 -8.26 25.51
CA LEU A 409 7.35 -9.71 25.47
C LEU A 409 8.30 -10.31 26.56
N PRO A 410 9.58 -9.91 26.63
CA PRO A 410 10.48 -10.43 27.67
C PRO A 410 9.98 -10.13 29.07
N GLN A 411 9.47 -8.91 29.31
CA GLN A 411 8.95 -8.52 30.61
C GLN A 411 7.79 -9.43 31.05
N LYS A 412 6.85 -9.70 30.16
CA LYS A 412 5.68 -10.54 30.45
C LYS A 412 6.08 -12.02 30.64
N TYR A 413 7.06 -12.49 29.89
CA TYR A 413 7.62 -13.81 30.08
C TYR A 413 8.28 -13.93 31.46
N GLU A 414 9.15 -12.99 31.84
CA GLU A 414 9.89 -13.04 33.11
C GLU A 414 9.00 -12.83 34.34
N SER A 415 8.00 -11.93 34.27
CA SER A 415 7.17 -11.56 35.42
C SER A 415 5.89 -12.38 35.58
N GLU A 416 5.34 -12.94 34.50
CA GLU A 416 4.03 -13.58 34.50
C GLU A 416 4.04 -14.98 33.86
N ASP A 417 5.22 -15.45 33.41
CA ASP A 417 5.43 -16.76 32.78
C ASP A 417 4.54 -16.97 31.52
N ILE A 418 4.33 -15.87 30.74
CA ILE A 418 3.49 -15.89 29.54
C ILE A 418 4.33 -16.30 28.35
N TYR A 419 4.11 -17.52 27.86
CA TYR A 419 4.77 -18.07 26.67
C TYR A 419 4.07 -17.66 25.38
N ALA A 420 4.80 -17.76 24.26
CA ALA A 420 4.27 -17.65 22.91
C ALA A 420 4.27 -19.02 22.24
N ASP A 421 3.09 -19.61 22.00
CA ASP A 421 2.98 -20.77 21.10
C ASP A 421 3.05 -20.35 19.64
N VAL A 422 2.43 -19.22 19.32
CA VAL A 422 2.39 -18.61 17.99
C VAL A 422 2.63 -17.10 18.11
N ILE A 423 3.45 -16.55 17.23
CA ILE A 423 3.58 -15.10 17.06
C ILE A 423 3.01 -14.73 15.68
N VAL A 424 2.13 -13.75 15.65
CA VAL A 424 1.66 -13.09 14.41
C VAL A 424 2.23 -11.69 14.40
N VAL A 425 2.71 -11.23 13.24
CA VAL A 425 3.34 -9.92 13.12
C VAL A 425 2.93 -9.24 11.81
N ASP A 426 2.52 -7.95 11.91
CA ASP A 426 2.18 -7.09 10.74
C ASP A 426 2.94 -5.75 10.89
N PRO A 427 4.26 -5.73 10.68
CA PRO A 427 5.07 -4.55 10.92
C PRO A 427 4.88 -3.48 9.84
N PRO A 428 5.30 -2.22 10.10
CA PRO A 428 5.33 -1.17 9.09
C PRO A 428 6.29 -1.52 7.94
N ARG A 429 6.26 -0.73 6.86
CA ARG A 429 7.08 -0.95 5.63
C ARG A 429 8.57 -1.20 5.86
N LYS A 430 9.15 -0.70 6.95
CA LYS A 430 10.56 -0.96 7.30
C LYS A 430 10.84 -2.39 7.78
N GLY A 431 9.81 -3.20 7.98
CA GLY A 431 9.90 -4.52 8.59
C GLY A 431 10.11 -4.45 10.11
N CYS A 432 10.42 -5.57 10.73
CA CYS A 432 10.82 -5.63 12.12
C CYS A 432 12.26 -5.09 12.27
N ASP A 433 12.56 -4.48 13.41
CA ASP A 433 13.95 -4.21 13.78
C ASP A 433 14.63 -5.48 14.32
N GLU A 434 15.96 -5.41 14.44
CA GLU A 434 16.77 -6.56 14.84
C GLU A 434 16.44 -7.03 16.26
N GLN A 435 16.12 -6.12 17.17
CA GLN A 435 15.77 -6.44 18.53
C GLN A 435 14.43 -7.19 18.60
N CYS A 436 13.42 -6.75 17.84
CA CYS A 436 12.13 -7.44 17.73
C CYS A 436 12.30 -8.85 17.15
N LEU A 437 13.08 -9.02 16.07
CA LEU A 437 13.38 -10.33 15.49
C LEU A 437 14.10 -11.25 16.48
N SER A 438 15.10 -10.74 17.20
CA SER A 438 15.83 -11.47 18.22
C SER A 438 14.89 -11.92 19.35
N THR A 439 14.00 -11.06 19.82
CA THR A 439 13.00 -11.37 20.84
C THR A 439 12.06 -12.48 20.38
N MET A 440 11.53 -12.41 19.14
CA MET A 440 10.69 -13.47 18.60
C MET A 440 11.41 -14.83 18.58
N VAL A 441 12.68 -14.86 18.20
CA VAL A 441 13.50 -16.09 18.22
C VAL A 441 13.71 -16.60 19.64
N GLN A 442 14.02 -15.72 20.59
CA GLN A 442 14.25 -16.09 22.01
C GLN A 442 13.00 -16.66 22.67
N MET A 443 11.82 -16.17 22.32
CA MET A 443 10.53 -16.70 22.81
C MET A 443 10.20 -18.08 22.26
N GLN A 444 10.93 -18.56 21.26
CA GLN A 444 10.82 -19.90 20.68
C GLN A 444 9.39 -20.35 20.32
N PRO A 445 8.53 -19.52 19.69
CA PRO A 445 7.22 -19.96 19.28
C PRO A 445 7.31 -21.14 18.31
N LYS A 446 6.31 -22.03 18.35
CA LYS A 446 6.22 -23.14 17.39
C LYS A 446 6.05 -22.65 15.96
N ARG A 447 5.35 -21.53 15.81
CA ARG A 447 5.05 -20.90 14.49
C ARG A 447 5.15 -19.39 14.59
N ILE A 448 5.63 -18.78 13.49
CA ILE A 448 5.55 -17.34 13.28
C ILE A 448 4.78 -17.12 11.97
N VAL A 449 3.71 -16.32 12.02
CA VAL A 449 2.96 -15.86 10.86
C VAL A 449 3.34 -14.40 10.61
N TYR A 450 3.92 -14.13 9.46
CA TYR A 450 4.40 -12.79 9.11
C TYR A 450 3.51 -12.24 7.98
N VAL A 451 2.78 -11.17 8.26
CA VAL A 451 2.05 -10.35 7.28
C VAL A 451 2.94 -9.17 6.91
N SER A 452 3.05 -8.82 5.63
CA SER A 452 3.95 -7.74 5.20
C SER A 452 3.45 -7.01 3.98
N CYS A 453 3.47 -5.68 4.03
CA CYS A 453 3.19 -4.80 2.90
C CYS A 453 4.45 -4.47 2.06
N ASP A 454 5.64 -4.97 2.43
CA ASP A 454 6.89 -4.80 1.70
C ASP A 454 7.68 -6.11 1.61
N SER A 455 7.69 -6.72 0.44
CA SER A 455 8.35 -8.01 0.22
C SER A 455 9.88 -7.95 0.29
N ALA A 456 10.51 -6.77 0.21
CA ALA A 456 11.97 -6.66 0.33
C ALA A 456 12.40 -6.71 1.80
N THR A 457 11.71 -5.99 2.68
CA THR A 457 11.96 -6.08 4.14
C THR A 457 11.55 -7.43 4.69
N LEU A 458 10.43 -7.99 4.21
CA LEU A 458 10.03 -9.37 4.54
C LEU A 458 11.13 -10.39 4.18
N ALA A 459 11.72 -10.29 2.99
CA ALA A 459 12.78 -11.22 2.57
C ALA A 459 14.02 -11.12 3.46
N ARG A 460 14.40 -9.90 3.92
CA ARG A 460 15.46 -9.68 4.91
C ARG A 460 15.15 -10.36 6.24
N ASP A 461 13.94 -10.12 6.74
CA ASP A 461 13.51 -10.64 8.05
C ASP A 461 13.33 -12.16 8.00
N ALA A 462 12.80 -12.70 6.89
CA ALA A 462 12.69 -14.14 6.63
C ALA A 462 14.06 -14.84 6.66
N LYS A 463 15.09 -14.23 6.06
CA LYS A 463 16.45 -14.73 6.13
C LYS A 463 16.92 -14.83 7.57
N TYR A 464 16.74 -13.77 8.38
CA TYR A 464 17.13 -13.77 9.78
C TYR A 464 16.44 -14.90 10.58
N LEU A 465 15.12 -15.07 10.42
CA LEU A 465 14.38 -16.12 11.10
C LEU A 465 14.88 -17.52 10.71
N CYS A 466 15.15 -17.74 9.42
CA CYS A 466 15.64 -19.03 8.94
C CYS A 466 17.08 -19.32 9.40
N GLU A 467 17.94 -18.33 9.52
CA GLU A 467 19.28 -18.45 10.09
C GLU A 467 19.27 -18.74 11.61
N ASN A 468 18.11 -18.50 12.28
CA ASN A 468 17.94 -18.64 13.73
C ASN A 468 16.89 -19.70 14.15
N GLY A 469 16.82 -20.81 13.42
CA GLY A 469 16.09 -22.02 13.84
C GLY A 469 14.63 -22.09 13.35
N TYR A 470 14.27 -21.35 12.30
CA TYR A 470 12.96 -21.47 11.66
C TYR A 470 13.11 -21.91 10.20
N GLU A 471 12.09 -22.55 9.68
CA GLU A 471 11.96 -22.92 8.29
C GLU A 471 10.77 -22.20 7.66
N LEU A 472 10.99 -21.54 6.51
CA LEU A 472 9.93 -20.94 5.71
C LEU A 472 9.13 -22.04 5.02
N LYS A 473 7.86 -22.22 5.41
CA LYS A 473 6.98 -23.30 4.92
C LYS A 473 5.99 -22.87 3.87
N LYS A 474 5.50 -21.63 3.95
CA LYS A 474 4.45 -21.10 3.07
C LYS A 474 4.68 -19.62 2.78
N VAL A 475 4.39 -19.23 1.54
CA VAL A 475 4.39 -17.83 1.08
C VAL A 475 3.18 -17.61 0.20
N ARG A 476 2.35 -16.63 0.50
CA ARG A 476 1.21 -16.27 -0.33
C ARG A 476 1.09 -14.77 -0.51
N ALA A 477 0.98 -14.33 -1.77
CA ALA A 477 0.80 -12.93 -2.14
C ALA A 477 -0.68 -12.55 -2.24
N PHE A 478 -1.03 -11.34 -1.78
CA PHE A 478 -2.38 -10.78 -1.82
C PHE A 478 -2.35 -9.41 -2.49
N ASP A 479 -3.26 -9.17 -3.42
CA ASP A 479 -3.43 -7.87 -4.03
C ASP A 479 -4.37 -6.99 -3.21
N ASN A 480 -3.85 -6.44 -2.11
CA ASN A 480 -4.57 -5.49 -1.27
C ASN A 480 -4.70 -4.10 -1.91
N PHE A 481 -3.84 -3.81 -2.89
CA PHE A 481 -3.75 -2.52 -3.58
C PHE A 481 -3.80 -2.69 -5.10
N PRO A 482 -4.91 -3.16 -5.69
CA PRO A 482 -5.09 -3.25 -7.14
C PRO A 482 -4.67 -1.96 -7.87
N GLN A 483 -4.17 -2.10 -9.08
CA GLN A 483 -3.69 -1.01 -9.95
C GLN A 483 -2.38 -0.35 -9.50
N SER A 484 -1.82 -0.73 -8.34
CA SER A 484 -0.52 -0.27 -7.86
C SER A 484 0.50 -1.41 -7.82
N VAL A 485 1.77 -1.07 -7.63
CA VAL A 485 2.88 -2.04 -7.49
C VAL A 485 2.99 -2.68 -6.10
N HIS A 486 2.15 -2.25 -5.15
CA HIS A 486 2.18 -2.77 -3.79
C HIS A 486 1.53 -4.16 -3.72
N VAL A 487 2.07 -5.00 -2.85
CA VAL A 487 1.62 -6.37 -2.62
C VAL A 487 1.72 -6.67 -1.12
N GLU A 488 0.68 -7.26 -0.58
CA GLU A 488 0.72 -7.88 0.76
C GLU A 488 1.18 -9.32 0.63
N THR A 489 1.90 -9.81 1.62
CA THR A 489 2.43 -11.17 1.62
C THR A 489 2.24 -11.78 3.00
N VAL A 490 1.71 -13.00 3.06
CA VAL A 490 1.59 -13.77 4.30
C VAL A 490 2.55 -14.95 4.22
N CYS A 491 3.42 -15.09 5.23
CA CYS A 491 4.39 -16.17 5.34
C CYS A 491 4.16 -16.97 6.62
N LEU A 492 4.42 -18.28 6.53
CA LEU A 492 4.48 -19.19 7.67
C LEU A 492 5.90 -19.66 7.89
N PHE A 493 6.40 -19.43 9.10
CA PHE A 493 7.65 -20.02 9.59
C PHE A 493 7.34 -21.03 10.71
N VAL A 494 8.00 -22.17 10.66
CA VAL A 494 7.88 -23.24 11.64
C VAL A 494 9.24 -23.48 12.26
N ARG A 495 9.28 -23.60 13.59
CA ARG A 495 10.53 -23.89 14.31
C ARG A 495 11.02 -25.29 13.95
N VAL A 496 12.32 -25.42 13.66
CA VAL A 496 13.01 -26.69 13.36
C VAL A 496 13.43 -27.40 14.64
#